data_dd9a78d5a4dc92388599c2ba918f76f3
#
_entry.id   dd9a78d5a4dc92388599c2ba918f76f3
#
_cell.length_a   1.000
_cell.length_b   1.000
_cell.length_c   1.000
_cell.angle_alpha   90.00
_cell.angle_beta   90.00
_cell.angle_gamma   90.00
#
_symmetry.space_group_name_H-M   'P 1'
#
loop_
_entity.id
_entity.type
_entity.pdbx_description
1 polymer ?
#
loop_
_entity_poly.entity_id
_entity_poly.type
_entity_poly.pdbx_seq_one_letter_code
_entity_poly.pdbx_strand_id
1 'polypeptide(L)'
;MQKNFIVTHKVFDRTPFKYMSNKTFLSDNNTQDTINVTGLDSRIYGELPFWQYILSQMEFDDFASLHHYRRKMNFVQEQICIPKPMMFGCSLADQMAAYHSPILVDAMSKALNSDILYKTNVFVPYNIFCAPKEVVENWINFCFGVVDSTIGILNLRGKTYEEILEFVKNNDSFKECNNKEKNLDPIYQARIGAFLLERANSIFWMHVCPYNYIPCEISLLEQGQKI
;
A
#
# COMPACT_ATOMS: atom_id res chain seq x y z
N MET A 1 -2.82 -17.05 16.79
CA MET A 1 -2.57 -17.92 15.59
C MET A 1 -2.19 -17.03 14.40
N GLN A 2 -1.30 -17.49 13.52
CA GLN A 2 -0.93 -16.72 12.33
C GLN A 2 -1.80 -17.06 11.13
N LYS A 3 -2.41 -16.04 10.52
CA LYS A 3 -3.20 -16.11 9.28
C LYS A 3 -2.42 -15.45 8.15
N ASN A 4 -2.35 -16.10 6.98
CA ASN A 4 -1.58 -15.61 5.84
C ASN A 4 -2.53 -15.28 4.68
N PHE A 5 -2.45 -14.07 4.17
CA PHE A 5 -3.29 -13.59 3.09
C PHE A 5 -2.43 -13.26 1.86
N ILE A 6 -2.92 -13.61 0.69
CA ILE A 6 -2.26 -13.35 -0.58
C ILE A 6 -3.23 -12.58 -1.47
N VAL A 7 -2.90 -11.34 -1.79
CA VAL A 7 -3.70 -10.51 -2.68
C VAL A 7 -3.33 -10.72 -4.14
N THR A 8 -4.35 -10.79 -4.99
CA THR A 8 -4.19 -10.90 -6.44
C THR A 8 -5.25 -10.09 -7.18
N HIS A 9 -4.89 -9.58 -8.35
CA HIS A 9 -5.81 -8.92 -9.29
C HIS A 9 -6.04 -9.76 -10.56
N LYS A 10 -5.46 -10.96 -10.63
CA LYS A 10 -5.58 -11.87 -11.77
C LYS A 10 -5.26 -13.31 -11.40
N VAL A 11 -5.57 -14.25 -12.28
CA VAL A 11 -5.10 -15.64 -12.15
C VAL A 11 -3.57 -15.67 -12.16
N PHE A 12 -2.97 -16.44 -11.25
CA PHE A 12 -1.53 -16.51 -11.06
C PHE A 12 -1.07 -17.90 -10.61
N ASP A 13 0.25 -18.16 -10.71
CA ASP A 13 0.85 -19.38 -10.20
C ASP A 13 0.89 -19.36 -8.67
N ARG A 14 0.19 -20.30 -8.02
CA ARG A 14 0.12 -20.45 -6.56
C ARG A 14 1.25 -21.28 -5.96
N THR A 15 2.09 -21.89 -6.81
CA THR A 15 3.19 -22.77 -6.37
C THR A 15 4.12 -22.13 -5.34
N PRO A 16 4.53 -20.85 -5.44
CA PRO A 16 5.37 -20.21 -4.44
C PRO A 16 4.79 -20.16 -3.03
N PHE A 17 3.45 -20.28 -2.91
CA PHE A 17 2.71 -20.23 -1.64
C PHE A 17 2.24 -21.59 -1.13
N LYS A 18 2.56 -22.69 -1.83
CA LYS A 18 2.00 -24.02 -1.52
C LYS A 18 2.29 -24.50 -0.10
N TYR A 19 3.44 -24.14 0.46
CA TYR A 19 3.87 -24.55 1.81
C TYR A 19 3.48 -23.55 2.91
N MET A 20 2.82 -22.47 2.58
CA MET A 20 2.34 -21.50 3.56
C MET A 20 1.11 -22.07 4.27
N SER A 21 1.15 -22.14 5.60
CA SER A 21 0.02 -22.60 6.42
C SER A 21 -1.07 -21.51 6.49
N ASN A 22 -2.31 -21.91 6.80
CA ASN A 22 -3.44 -21.00 7.03
C ASN A 22 -3.54 -19.86 6.00
N LYS A 23 -3.36 -20.20 4.70
CA LYS A 23 -3.37 -19.20 3.64
C LYS A 23 -4.77 -18.97 3.07
N THR A 24 -5.08 -17.72 2.81
CA THR A 24 -6.31 -17.27 2.15
C THR A 24 -5.95 -16.38 0.96
N PHE A 25 -6.56 -16.62 -0.18
CA PHE A 25 -6.38 -15.80 -1.37
C PHE A 25 -7.50 -14.77 -1.46
N LEU A 26 -7.12 -13.50 -1.62
CA LEU A 26 -8.01 -12.35 -1.74
C LEU A 26 -7.94 -11.76 -3.14
N SER A 27 -9.06 -11.25 -3.64
CA SER A 27 -9.12 -10.55 -4.92
C SER A 27 -10.14 -9.42 -4.88
N ASP A 28 -9.99 -8.44 -5.74
CA ASP A 28 -10.93 -7.35 -5.99
C ASP A 28 -11.75 -7.54 -7.28
N ASN A 29 -11.54 -8.62 -8.02
CA ASN A 29 -12.15 -8.84 -9.33
C ASN A 29 -12.65 -10.27 -9.58
N ASN A 30 -13.13 -10.96 -8.55
CA ASN A 30 -13.76 -12.29 -8.65
C ASN A 30 -12.93 -13.35 -9.40
N THR A 31 -11.64 -13.42 -9.16
CA THR A 31 -10.83 -14.51 -9.71
C THR A 31 -11.17 -15.85 -9.05
N GLN A 32 -11.03 -16.94 -9.81
CA GLN A 32 -11.37 -18.29 -9.34
C GLN A 32 -10.67 -18.65 -8.03
N ASP A 33 -11.41 -19.27 -7.09
CA ASP A 33 -10.94 -19.72 -5.78
C ASP A 33 -10.32 -18.60 -4.91
N THR A 34 -10.84 -17.39 -5.00
CA THR A 34 -10.46 -16.27 -4.14
C THR A 34 -11.67 -15.74 -3.39
N ILE A 35 -11.43 -15.11 -2.24
CA ILE A 35 -12.45 -14.32 -1.57
C ILE A 35 -12.45 -12.94 -2.23
N ASN A 36 -13.61 -12.53 -2.74
CA ASN A 36 -13.78 -11.20 -3.31
C ASN A 36 -13.91 -10.16 -2.20
N VAL A 37 -12.97 -9.21 -2.17
CA VAL A 37 -12.99 -8.10 -1.22
C VAL A 37 -13.69 -6.91 -1.87
N THR A 38 -14.81 -6.52 -1.28
CA THR A 38 -15.60 -5.36 -1.71
C THR A 38 -15.40 -4.17 -0.77
N GLY A 39 -15.70 -2.98 -1.20
CA GLY A 39 -15.58 -1.76 -0.41
C GLY A 39 -14.83 -0.67 -1.17
N LEU A 40 -13.70 -0.24 -0.63
CA LEU A 40 -12.85 0.76 -1.29
C LEU A 40 -12.26 0.22 -2.61
N ASP A 41 -12.23 1.06 -3.65
CA ASP A 41 -11.63 0.69 -4.93
C ASP A 41 -10.10 0.55 -4.80
N SER A 42 -9.58 -0.66 -4.96
CA SER A 42 -8.15 -0.96 -4.84
C SER A 42 -7.30 -0.29 -5.92
N ARG A 43 -7.88 0.10 -7.06
CA ARG A 43 -7.20 0.91 -8.08
C ARG A 43 -6.79 2.26 -7.49
N ILE A 44 -7.62 2.81 -6.57
CA ILE A 44 -7.39 4.08 -5.90
C ILE A 44 -6.56 3.86 -4.62
N TYR A 45 -7.01 2.94 -3.75
CA TYR A 45 -6.52 2.80 -2.37
C TYR A 45 -5.45 1.72 -2.16
N GLY A 46 -4.99 1.05 -3.24
CA GLY A 46 -3.97 0.01 -3.16
C GLY A 46 -4.38 -1.17 -2.28
N GLU A 47 -3.53 -1.57 -1.35
CA GLU A 47 -3.75 -2.71 -0.47
C GLU A 47 -4.67 -2.43 0.74
N LEU A 48 -5.12 -1.19 0.94
CA LEU A 48 -5.91 -0.80 2.11
C LEU A 48 -7.23 -1.58 2.28
N PRO A 49 -8.06 -1.79 1.24
CA PRO A 49 -9.29 -2.57 1.37
C PRO A 49 -9.03 -4.01 1.80
N PHE A 50 -7.93 -4.60 1.36
CA PHE A 50 -7.54 -5.96 1.78
C PHE A 50 -7.16 -5.99 3.26
N TRP A 51 -6.43 -5.01 3.76
CA TRP A 51 -6.11 -4.90 5.17
C TRP A 51 -7.35 -4.66 6.05
N GLN A 52 -8.32 -3.88 5.59
CA GLN A 52 -9.60 -3.71 6.29
C GLN A 52 -10.38 -5.04 6.38
N TYR A 53 -10.41 -5.80 5.29
CA TYR A 53 -11.00 -7.14 5.30
C TYR A 53 -10.25 -8.07 6.26
N ILE A 54 -8.92 -8.11 6.20
CA ILE A 54 -8.08 -8.93 7.08
C ILE A 54 -8.36 -8.61 8.55
N LEU A 55 -8.40 -7.35 8.92
CA LEU A 55 -8.70 -6.92 10.29
C LEU A 55 -10.04 -7.48 10.76
N SER A 56 -11.06 -7.46 9.91
CA SER A 56 -12.39 -8.01 10.23
C SER A 56 -12.39 -9.52 10.48
N GLN A 57 -11.36 -10.25 10.02
CA GLN A 57 -11.19 -11.69 10.20
C GLN A 57 -10.25 -12.07 11.34
N MET A 58 -9.66 -11.08 12.05
CA MET A 58 -8.70 -11.32 13.14
C MET A 58 -9.39 -11.35 14.50
N GLU A 59 -9.04 -12.35 15.31
CA GLU A 59 -9.30 -12.38 16.74
C GLU A 59 -8.19 -11.65 17.50
N PHE A 60 -8.37 -11.44 18.81
CA PHE A 60 -7.48 -10.60 19.63
C PHE A 60 -6.00 -11.01 19.55
N ASP A 61 -5.72 -12.32 19.68
CA ASP A 61 -4.36 -12.86 19.70
C ASP A 61 -3.84 -13.27 18.30
N ASP A 62 -4.53 -12.90 17.23
CA ASP A 62 -4.11 -13.27 15.89
C ASP A 62 -2.99 -12.38 15.36
N PHE A 63 -2.07 -13.01 14.65
CA PHE A 63 -1.15 -12.37 13.71
C PHE A 63 -1.68 -12.53 12.29
N ALA A 64 -1.57 -11.50 11.48
CA ALA A 64 -1.85 -11.57 10.07
C ALA A 64 -0.66 -11.11 9.24
N SER A 65 -0.46 -11.76 8.10
CA SER A 65 0.48 -11.29 7.08
C SER A 65 -0.24 -11.10 5.75
N LEU A 66 0.15 -10.07 5.01
CA LEU A 66 -0.28 -9.86 3.64
C LEU A 66 0.91 -10.09 2.70
N HIS A 67 0.68 -10.83 1.63
CA HIS A 67 1.59 -11.02 0.51
C HIS A 67 0.91 -10.54 -0.78
N HIS A 68 1.71 -10.20 -1.75
CA HIS A 68 1.20 -9.93 -3.09
C HIS A 68 1.54 -11.10 -4.01
N TYR A 69 0.69 -11.44 -4.99
CA TYR A 69 0.94 -12.57 -5.89
C TYR A 69 2.31 -12.52 -6.61
N ARG A 70 2.93 -11.34 -6.74
CA ARG A 70 4.28 -11.14 -7.30
C ARG A 70 5.37 -10.97 -6.25
N ARG A 71 5.02 -10.94 -4.96
CA ARG A 71 5.96 -10.62 -3.88
C ARG A 71 5.62 -11.45 -2.66
N LYS A 72 6.59 -12.25 -2.24
CA LYS A 72 6.48 -13.04 -1.02
C LYS A 72 7.46 -12.49 0.01
N MET A 73 6.97 -12.11 1.17
CA MET A 73 7.81 -11.71 2.28
C MET A 73 8.28 -12.93 3.08
N ASN A 74 9.55 -12.97 3.40
CA ASN A 74 10.12 -13.99 4.28
C ASN A 74 10.07 -13.48 5.72
N PHE A 75 8.94 -13.71 6.40
CA PHE A 75 8.72 -13.24 7.77
C PHE A 75 9.06 -14.29 8.82
N VAL A 76 9.31 -13.84 10.05
CA VAL A 76 9.45 -14.68 11.25
C VAL A 76 8.06 -14.87 11.85
N GLN A 77 7.71 -16.10 12.18
CA GLN A 77 6.40 -16.44 12.71
C GLN A 77 6.11 -15.70 14.02
N GLU A 78 4.90 -15.16 14.14
CA GLU A 78 4.43 -14.44 15.33
C GLU A 78 5.33 -13.28 15.77
N GLN A 79 6.02 -12.66 14.82
CA GLN A 79 6.78 -11.42 15.00
C GLN A 79 6.26 -10.32 14.10
N ILE A 80 6.41 -9.08 14.53
CA ILE A 80 6.14 -7.94 13.67
C ILE A 80 7.26 -7.89 12.63
N CYS A 81 6.89 -8.07 11.36
CA CYS A 81 7.80 -8.08 10.24
C CYS A 81 7.36 -7.07 9.20
N ILE A 82 8.28 -6.26 8.71
CA ILE A 82 8.05 -5.31 7.63
C ILE A 82 9.02 -5.57 6.49
N PRO A 83 8.72 -5.12 5.27
CA PRO A 83 9.71 -5.08 4.20
C PRO A 83 10.95 -4.33 4.65
N LYS A 84 12.12 -4.80 4.25
CA LYS A 84 13.39 -4.11 4.55
C LYS A 84 13.30 -2.67 4.06
N PRO A 85 13.43 -1.68 4.97
CA PRO A 85 13.35 -0.28 4.61
C PRO A 85 14.47 0.10 3.64
N MET A 86 14.16 0.98 2.69
CA MET A 86 15.11 1.53 1.73
C MET A 86 15.42 2.99 2.11
N MET A 87 16.68 3.35 2.13
CA MET A 87 17.09 4.74 2.32
C MET A 87 17.20 5.45 0.97
N PHE A 88 16.56 6.60 0.86
CA PHE A 88 16.70 7.48 -0.32
C PHE A 88 17.73 8.56 -0.08
N GLY A 89 18.35 9.04 -1.14
CA GLY A 89 19.22 10.24 -1.11
C GLY A 89 18.44 11.56 -1.03
N CYS A 90 17.13 11.51 -0.92
CA CYS A 90 16.21 12.65 -0.82
C CYS A 90 15.07 12.33 0.16
N SER A 91 14.28 13.32 0.51
CA SER A 91 13.10 13.11 1.36
C SER A 91 11.98 12.34 0.65
N LEU A 92 11.02 11.80 1.42
CA LEU A 92 9.79 11.22 0.85
C LEU A 92 8.99 12.27 0.07
N ALA A 93 9.03 13.54 0.50
CA ALA A 93 8.40 14.65 -0.20
C ALA A 93 9.03 14.85 -1.59
N ASP A 94 10.35 14.95 -1.67
CA ASP A 94 11.07 15.12 -2.95
C ASP A 94 10.83 13.91 -3.88
N GLN A 95 10.90 12.71 -3.34
CA GLN A 95 10.64 11.49 -4.09
C GLN A 95 9.22 11.46 -4.63
N MET A 96 8.21 11.83 -3.82
CA MET A 96 6.82 11.86 -4.23
C MET A 96 6.55 12.95 -5.27
N ALA A 97 7.13 14.14 -5.10
CA ALA A 97 7.03 15.22 -6.09
C ALA A 97 7.65 14.80 -7.43
N ALA A 98 8.83 14.16 -7.40
CA ALA A 98 9.52 13.72 -8.60
C ALA A 98 8.79 12.61 -9.37
N TYR A 99 8.15 11.67 -8.67
CA TYR A 99 7.54 10.49 -9.29
C TYR A 99 6.05 10.64 -9.59
N HIS A 100 5.34 11.52 -8.88
CA HIS A 100 3.90 11.65 -9.00
C HIS A 100 3.45 13.08 -9.23
N SER A 101 3.43 13.93 -8.19
CA SER A 101 3.08 15.34 -8.35
C SER A 101 3.37 16.13 -7.06
N PRO A 102 3.85 17.38 -7.17
CA PRO A 102 3.98 18.28 -6.02
C PRO A 102 2.65 18.54 -5.29
N ILE A 103 1.52 18.56 -6.00
CA ILE A 103 0.20 18.78 -5.39
C ILE A 103 -0.15 17.69 -4.37
N LEU A 104 0.32 16.46 -4.58
CA LEU A 104 0.13 15.36 -3.62
C LEU A 104 0.95 15.58 -2.35
N VAL A 105 2.16 16.10 -2.49
CA VAL A 105 3.03 16.45 -1.35
C VAL A 105 2.37 17.52 -0.49
N ASP A 106 1.90 18.59 -1.11
CA ASP A 106 1.25 19.71 -0.41
C ASP A 106 -0.02 19.25 0.32
N ALA A 107 -0.85 18.47 -0.38
CA ALA A 107 -2.07 17.94 0.22
C ALA A 107 -1.80 16.98 1.37
N MET A 108 -0.82 16.07 1.24
CA MET A 108 -0.46 15.12 2.29
C MET A 108 0.20 15.80 3.48
N SER A 109 1.04 16.80 3.27
CA SER A 109 1.65 17.58 4.36
C SER A 109 0.59 18.32 5.17
N LYS A 110 -0.44 18.87 4.52
CA LYS A 110 -1.60 19.47 5.19
C LYS A 110 -2.41 18.43 5.97
N ALA A 111 -2.65 17.25 5.40
CA ALA A 111 -3.37 16.16 6.05
C ALA A 111 -2.64 15.65 7.31
N LEU A 112 -1.31 15.55 7.24
CA LEU A 112 -0.44 15.18 8.37
C LEU A 112 -0.30 16.30 9.41
N ASN A 113 -0.60 17.54 9.04
CA ASN A 113 -0.31 18.74 9.83
C ASN A 113 1.13 18.74 10.36
N SER A 114 2.09 18.35 9.51
CA SER A 114 3.48 18.11 9.86
C SER A 114 4.39 18.18 8.64
N ASP A 115 5.65 18.53 8.88
CA ASP A 115 6.72 18.50 7.90
C ASP A 115 7.46 17.14 7.83
N ILE A 116 6.88 16.09 8.42
CA ILE A 116 7.49 14.76 8.54
C ILE A 116 7.88 14.16 7.18
N LEU A 117 7.10 14.44 6.10
CA LEU A 117 7.42 14.01 4.74
C LEU A 117 8.79 14.55 4.26
N TYR A 118 9.12 15.79 4.63
CA TYR A 118 10.39 16.44 4.25
C TYR A 118 11.56 15.97 5.11
N LYS A 119 11.29 15.42 6.30
CA LYS A 119 12.29 14.94 7.26
C LYS A 119 12.57 13.44 7.14
N THR A 120 11.71 12.70 6.48
CA THR A 120 11.83 11.24 6.32
C THR A 120 12.45 10.91 4.97
N ASN A 121 13.56 10.17 4.98
CA ASN A 121 14.23 9.65 3.78
C ASN A 121 14.23 8.11 3.72
N VAL A 122 13.45 7.48 4.56
CA VAL A 122 13.29 6.02 4.62
C VAL A 122 11.95 5.63 4.02
N PHE A 123 11.96 4.67 3.12
CA PHE A 123 10.78 4.14 2.43
C PHE A 123 10.56 2.67 2.79
N VAL A 124 9.38 2.34 3.29
CA VAL A 124 8.94 0.96 3.53
C VAL A 124 8.01 0.57 2.38
N PRO A 125 8.48 -0.27 1.44
CA PRO A 125 7.74 -0.52 0.20
C PRO A 125 6.56 -1.46 0.38
N TYR A 126 5.60 -1.38 -0.54
CA TYR A 126 4.60 -2.40 -0.89
C TYR A 126 3.42 -2.58 0.06
N ASN A 127 3.29 -1.90 1.16
CA ASN A 127 2.18 -2.04 2.13
C ASN A 127 1.90 -3.50 2.57
N ILE A 128 2.92 -4.35 2.55
CA ILE A 128 2.86 -5.75 2.99
C ILE A 128 3.68 -5.91 4.27
N PHE A 129 3.11 -6.58 5.27
CA PHE A 129 3.78 -6.80 6.55
C PHE A 129 3.15 -7.99 7.29
N CYS A 130 3.69 -8.35 8.43
CA CYS A 130 3.11 -9.30 9.38
C CYS A 130 3.01 -8.61 10.73
N ALA A 131 1.85 -8.62 11.36
CA ALA A 131 1.65 -7.96 12.64
C ALA A 131 0.46 -8.53 13.43
N PRO A 132 0.40 -8.33 14.77
CA PRO A 132 -0.77 -8.64 15.58
C PRO A 132 -1.90 -7.66 15.28
N LYS A 133 -3.12 -8.05 15.65
CA LYS A 133 -4.36 -7.31 15.38
C LYS A 133 -4.27 -5.83 15.77
N GLU A 134 -3.79 -5.53 16.96
CA GLU A 134 -3.65 -4.16 17.44
C GLU A 134 -2.80 -3.28 16.52
N VAL A 135 -1.68 -3.81 16.03
CA VAL A 135 -0.79 -3.08 15.12
C VAL A 135 -1.44 -2.89 13.76
N VAL A 136 -2.15 -3.90 13.25
CA VAL A 136 -2.92 -3.81 12.00
C VAL A 136 -3.99 -2.73 12.11
N GLU A 137 -4.72 -2.69 13.22
CA GLU A 137 -5.75 -1.70 13.47
C GLU A 137 -5.17 -0.27 13.53
N ASN A 138 -4.09 -0.09 14.28
CA ASN A 138 -3.40 1.19 14.38
C ASN A 138 -2.85 1.66 13.02
N TRP A 139 -2.29 0.73 12.23
CA TRP A 139 -1.81 1.01 10.88
C TRP A 139 -2.96 1.46 9.96
N ILE A 140 -4.08 0.74 9.98
CA ILE A 140 -5.25 1.09 9.16
C ILE A 140 -5.77 2.47 9.56
N ASN A 141 -5.97 2.73 10.85
CA ASN A 141 -6.50 3.99 11.35
C ASN A 141 -5.61 5.17 10.93
N PHE A 142 -4.31 5.03 11.10
CA PHE A 142 -3.36 6.06 10.69
C PHE A 142 -3.33 6.24 9.17
N CYS A 143 -3.05 5.17 8.42
CA CYS A 143 -2.87 5.24 6.98
C CYS A 143 -4.15 5.66 6.25
N PHE A 144 -5.32 5.11 6.63
CA PHE A 144 -6.59 5.52 6.07
C PHE A 144 -6.90 6.98 6.39
N GLY A 145 -6.68 7.40 7.64
CA GLY A 145 -6.90 8.80 8.05
C GLY A 145 -6.07 9.78 7.22
N VAL A 146 -4.79 9.49 6.99
CA VAL A 146 -3.91 10.33 6.15
C VAL A 146 -4.34 10.32 4.69
N VAL A 147 -4.62 9.13 4.11
CA VAL A 147 -5.01 9.00 2.70
C VAL A 147 -6.36 9.68 2.46
N ASP A 148 -7.37 9.40 3.27
CA ASP A 148 -8.71 9.98 3.12
C ASP A 148 -8.71 11.50 3.29
N SER A 149 -7.98 12.01 4.29
CA SER A 149 -7.81 13.46 4.48
C SER A 149 -7.12 14.11 3.30
N THR A 150 -6.06 13.49 2.75
CA THR A 150 -5.35 14.00 1.58
C THR A 150 -6.25 14.03 0.35
N ILE A 151 -7.00 12.94 0.09
CA ILE A 151 -7.99 12.84 -0.99
C ILE A 151 -9.08 13.90 -0.81
N GLY A 152 -9.50 14.16 0.44
CA GLY A 152 -10.46 15.22 0.76
C GLY A 152 -9.95 16.64 0.45
N ILE A 153 -8.68 16.94 0.79
CA ILE A 153 -8.03 18.22 0.47
C ILE A 153 -7.94 18.45 -1.04
N LEU A 154 -7.77 17.37 -1.81
CA LEU A 154 -7.77 17.41 -3.28
C LEU A 154 -9.17 17.49 -3.90
N ASN A 155 -10.25 17.48 -3.09
CA ASN A 155 -11.65 17.39 -3.53
C ASN A 155 -11.97 16.12 -4.35
N LEU A 156 -11.31 15.02 -4.03
CA LEU A 156 -11.45 13.72 -4.72
C LEU A 156 -12.20 12.67 -3.88
N ARG A 157 -12.65 13.01 -2.65
CA ARG A 157 -13.41 12.08 -1.80
C ARG A 157 -14.71 11.67 -2.46
N GLY A 158 -14.97 10.36 -2.50
CA GLY A 158 -16.17 9.79 -3.13
C GLY A 158 -16.16 9.78 -4.66
N LYS A 159 -15.06 10.21 -5.28
CA LYS A 159 -14.88 10.15 -6.73
C LYS A 159 -14.59 8.73 -7.18
N THR A 160 -15.12 8.37 -8.35
CA THR A 160 -14.78 7.11 -9.03
C THR A 160 -13.34 7.16 -9.55
N TYR A 161 -12.79 6.00 -9.91
CA TYR A 161 -11.49 5.93 -10.55
C TYR A 161 -11.45 6.74 -11.87
N GLU A 162 -12.51 6.71 -12.64
CA GLU A 162 -12.66 7.43 -13.90
C GLU A 162 -12.66 8.95 -13.69
N GLU A 163 -13.32 9.45 -12.66
CA GLU A 163 -13.29 10.87 -12.29
C GLU A 163 -11.90 11.31 -11.80
N ILE A 164 -11.20 10.45 -11.06
CA ILE A 164 -9.79 10.70 -10.64
C ILE A 164 -8.87 10.71 -11.86
N LEU A 165 -9.06 9.79 -12.80
CA LEU A 165 -8.30 9.79 -14.05
C LEU A 165 -8.48 11.08 -14.84
N GLU A 166 -9.71 11.61 -14.93
CA GLU A 166 -9.96 12.90 -15.58
C GLU A 166 -9.33 14.08 -14.80
N PHE A 167 -9.35 14.06 -13.47
CA PHE A 167 -8.64 15.04 -12.66
C PHE A 167 -7.14 15.05 -12.97
N VAL A 168 -6.51 13.87 -13.04
CA VAL A 168 -5.08 13.73 -13.36
C VAL A 168 -4.76 14.26 -14.76
N LYS A 169 -5.57 13.91 -15.78
CA LYS A 169 -5.38 14.37 -17.16
C LYS A 169 -5.47 15.89 -17.31
N ASN A 170 -6.36 16.51 -16.53
CA ASN A 170 -6.66 17.94 -16.63
C ASN A 170 -5.82 18.81 -15.67
N ASN A 171 -4.95 18.21 -14.85
CA ASN A 171 -4.12 18.92 -13.90
C ASN A 171 -2.64 18.90 -14.34
N ASP A 172 -2.11 20.07 -14.68
CA ASP A 172 -0.76 20.21 -15.21
C ASP A 172 0.32 19.79 -14.23
N SER A 173 0.07 19.84 -12.90
CA SER A 173 1.03 19.38 -11.89
C SER A 173 1.44 17.89 -12.04
N PHE A 174 0.62 17.07 -12.72
CA PHE A 174 0.98 15.68 -13.02
C PHE A 174 1.83 15.55 -14.30
N LYS A 175 1.92 16.61 -15.11
CA LYS A 175 2.74 16.64 -16.33
C LYS A 175 4.19 17.07 -16.06
N GLU A 176 4.45 17.66 -14.90
CA GLU A 176 5.76 18.18 -14.51
C GLU A 176 6.64 17.14 -13.79
N CYS A 177 6.16 15.91 -13.63
CA CYS A 177 6.92 14.84 -12.99
C CYS A 177 8.21 14.58 -13.78
N ASN A 178 9.36 14.67 -13.09
CA ASN A 178 10.72 14.46 -13.64
C ASN A 178 10.95 13.02 -14.11
N ASN A 179 9.97 12.35 -14.73
CA ASN A 179 10.15 10.95 -14.97
C ASN A 179 9.64 10.40 -16.29
N LYS A 180 10.51 9.53 -16.76
CA LYS A 180 10.42 8.63 -17.90
C LYS A 180 8.98 8.20 -18.20
N GLU A 181 8.69 7.95 -19.43
CA GLU A 181 7.41 7.60 -20.09
C GLU A 181 6.34 6.89 -19.24
N LYS A 182 6.76 6.04 -18.30
CA LYS A 182 5.84 5.28 -17.46
C LYS A 182 5.12 6.11 -16.39
N ASN A 183 5.74 7.17 -15.89
CA ASN A 183 5.17 8.00 -14.83
C ASN A 183 4.33 9.15 -15.38
N LEU A 184 4.42 9.41 -16.67
CA LEU A 184 3.55 10.35 -17.39
C LEU A 184 2.23 9.71 -17.81
N ASP A 185 2.06 8.40 -17.65
CA ASP A 185 0.80 7.71 -17.93
C ASP A 185 -0.27 8.12 -16.91
N PRO A 186 -1.35 8.82 -17.34
CA PRO A 186 -2.43 9.22 -16.46
C PRO A 186 -3.12 8.04 -15.75
N ILE A 187 -3.15 6.85 -16.36
CA ILE A 187 -3.71 5.62 -15.76
C ILE A 187 -2.86 5.21 -14.55
N TYR A 188 -1.53 5.28 -14.67
CA TYR A 188 -0.65 5.03 -13.54
C TYR A 188 -0.82 6.09 -12.46
N GLN A 189 -0.85 7.38 -12.83
CA GLN A 189 -0.96 8.49 -11.89
C GLN A 189 -2.33 8.57 -11.20
N ALA A 190 -3.40 8.03 -11.79
CA ALA A 190 -4.73 8.00 -11.16
C ALA A 190 -4.79 7.09 -9.91
N ARG A 191 -3.74 6.31 -9.62
CA ARG A 191 -3.59 5.51 -8.40
C ARG A 191 -3.15 6.34 -7.19
N ILE A 192 -3.68 7.54 -7.07
CA ILE A 192 -3.29 8.55 -6.08
C ILE A 192 -3.24 7.97 -4.66
N GLY A 193 -4.31 7.32 -4.22
CA GLY A 193 -4.40 6.78 -2.87
C GLY A 193 -3.39 5.67 -2.60
N ALA A 194 -3.05 4.84 -3.61
CA ALA A 194 -2.01 3.82 -3.45
C ALA A 194 -0.62 4.45 -3.22
N PHE A 195 -0.31 5.56 -3.90
CA PHE A 195 0.95 6.27 -3.71
C PHE A 195 1.01 6.99 -2.35
N LEU A 196 -0.11 7.59 -1.93
CA LEU A 196 -0.24 8.18 -0.60
C LEU A 196 -0.09 7.12 0.48
N LEU A 197 -0.69 5.94 0.28
CA LEU A 197 -0.63 4.83 1.21
C LEU A 197 0.81 4.34 1.45
N GLU A 198 1.63 4.22 0.41
CA GLU A 198 3.05 3.82 0.56
C GLU A 198 3.85 4.83 1.40
N ARG A 199 3.57 6.13 1.30
CA ARG A 199 4.23 7.17 2.11
C ARG A 199 3.70 7.18 3.53
N ALA A 200 2.39 7.06 3.72
CA ALA A 200 1.77 6.92 5.03
C ALA A 200 2.28 5.66 5.75
N ASN A 201 2.38 4.53 5.06
CA ASN A 201 2.99 3.30 5.54
C ASN A 201 4.43 3.53 6.05
N SER A 202 5.25 4.23 5.27
CA SER A 202 6.63 4.54 5.66
C SER A 202 6.67 5.41 6.92
N ILE A 203 5.83 6.44 7.00
CA ILE A 203 5.73 7.30 8.18
C ILE A 203 5.24 6.51 9.40
N PHE A 204 4.24 5.65 9.23
CA PHE A 204 3.75 4.81 10.31
C PHE A 204 4.86 3.97 10.93
N TRP A 205 5.58 3.20 10.12
CA TRP A 205 6.63 2.33 10.63
C TRP A 205 7.83 3.05 11.21
N MET A 206 8.19 4.22 10.67
CA MET A 206 9.38 4.95 11.09
C MET A 206 9.13 5.89 12.28
N HIS A 207 7.90 6.39 12.46
CA HIS A 207 7.64 7.49 13.39
C HIS A 207 6.42 7.30 14.31
N VAL A 208 5.51 6.39 13.98
CA VAL A 208 4.24 6.22 14.72
C VAL A 208 4.19 4.89 15.45
N CYS A 209 4.62 3.81 14.82
CA CYS A 209 4.59 2.47 15.41
C CYS A 209 5.55 2.39 16.63
N PRO A 210 5.03 2.11 17.83
CA PRO A 210 5.87 2.07 19.04
C PRO A 210 6.58 0.72 19.24
N TYR A 211 6.28 -0.27 18.41
CA TYR A 211 6.77 -1.64 18.56
C TYR A 211 8.04 -1.88 17.74
N ASN A 212 8.90 -2.75 18.27
CA ASN A 212 10.04 -3.27 17.52
C ASN A 212 9.55 -4.19 16.40
N TYR A 213 10.22 -4.15 15.27
CA TYR A 213 9.92 -4.97 14.09
C TYR A 213 11.19 -5.59 13.50
N ILE A 214 11.00 -6.65 12.74
CA ILE A 214 12.07 -7.34 12.00
C ILE A 214 11.99 -6.92 10.54
N PRO A 215 13.04 -6.31 9.98
CA PRO A 215 13.14 -6.06 8.55
C PRO A 215 13.29 -7.38 7.78
N CYS A 216 12.39 -7.65 6.85
CA CYS A 216 12.38 -8.90 6.10
C CYS A 216 12.66 -8.67 4.61
N GLU A 217 13.38 -9.58 4.00
CA GLU A 217 13.60 -9.59 2.56
C GLU A 217 12.30 -10.00 1.82
N ILE A 218 12.10 -9.39 0.66
CA ILE A 218 11.01 -9.72 -0.25
C ILE A 218 11.57 -10.47 -1.45
N SER A 219 11.04 -11.66 -1.68
CA SER A 219 11.28 -12.41 -2.90
C SER A 219 10.32 -11.92 -3.98
N LEU A 220 10.86 -11.41 -5.09
CA LEU A 220 10.10 -11.16 -6.31
C LEU A 220 9.82 -12.50 -7.00
N LEU A 221 8.55 -12.75 -7.25
CA LEU A 221 8.10 -13.98 -7.89
C LEU A 221 7.93 -13.73 -9.39
N GLU A 222 8.68 -14.44 -10.22
CA GLU A 222 8.44 -14.50 -11.65
C GLU A 222 7.10 -15.21 -11.88
N GLN A 223 6.10 -14.46 -12.25
CA GLN A 223 4.85 -15.00 -12.72
C GLN A 223 4.99 -15.25 -14.22
N GLY A 224 5.18 -16.51 -14.60
CA GLY A 224 5.13 -16.88 -16.01
C GLY A 224 3.88 -16.28 -16.63
N GLN A 225 4.05 -15.54 -17.72
CA GLN A 225 2.94 -15.10 -18.54
C GLN A 225 2.27 -16.36 -19.12
N LYS A 226 1.30 -16.90 -18.39
CA LYS A 226 0.29 -17.75 -19.05
C LYS A 226 -0.76 -16.78 -19.57
N ILE A 227 -0.72 -16.61 -20.84
CA ILE A 227 -1.71 -16.01 -21.72
C ILE A 227 -3.07 -16.67 -21.49
#